data_3a53b58092fda8f6f4bc513cc34809a0
#
_entry.id   3a53b58092fda8f6f4bc513cc34809a0
#
_cell.length_a   1.000
_cell.length_b   1.000
_cell.length_c   1.000
_cell.angle_alpha   90.00
_cell.angle_beta   90.00
_cell.angle_gamma   90.00
#
_symmetry.space_group_name_H-M   'P 1'
#
loop_
_entity.id
_entity.type
_entity.pdbx_description
1 polymer ?
#
loop_
_entity_poly.entity_id
_entity_poly.type
_entity_poly.pdbx_seq_one_letter_code
_entity_poly.pdbx_strand_id
1 'polypeptide(L)'
;MSTNDKAIKVAELKPGEAGKGIARLDPELMNILGLKVGDVALVIGNKKTAVKILTGPAEDANRGIIRLDGSARRNAGVSIDERVDVKKAETKETTKITFSPTEELRLQGGEEYLAQALVGRSFVKGDVLSLNIMGNKLDLVVTSFSPTAEAALMTAETKVKINDKPVSKENMDVPKVSYDDVGGLGNVISQIREMVELPLKHPELFKRLGIEAPKGVLLHGPPGTGKTMLAKA
;
A
#
# COMPACT_ATOMS: atom_id res chain seq x y z
N MET A 1 24.56 -13.97 7.39
CA MET A 1 23.22 -14.49 7.67
C MET A 1 22.28 -13.87 6.65
N SER A 2 21.73 -14.68 5.78
CA SER A 2 20.93 -14.25 4.62
C SER A 2 19.67 -13.51 5.07
N THR A 3 19.37 -12.38 4.44
CA THR A 3 18.25 -11.47 4.71
C THR A 3 16.86 -12.05 4.40
N ASN A 4 16.76 -13.33 4.06
CA ASN A 4 15.55 -13.97 3.54
C ASN A 4 14.62 -14.58 4.60
N ASP A 5 14.94 -14.46 5.91
CA ASP A 5 14.18 -15.13 6.97
C ASP A 5 13.19 -14.21 7.72
N LYS A 6 12.99 -12.97 7.27
CA LYS A 6 12.17 -11.97 7.98
C LYS A 6 11.02 -11.40 7.16
N ALA A 7 10.52 -12.12 6.19
CA ALA A 7 9.35 -11.68 5.44
C ALA A 7 8.12 -11.63 6.38
N ILE A 8 7.63 -10.43 6.65
CA ILE A 8 6.56 -10.13 7.60
C ILE A 8 5.21 -10.26 6.92
N LYS A 9 4.28 -10.99 7.54
CA LYS A 9 2.96 -11.23 6.98
C LYS A 9 2.07 -9.99 7.10
N VAL A 10 1.42 -9.61 5.99
CA VAL A 10 0.49 -8.48 5.94
C VAL A 10 -0.88 -8.89 6.45
N ALA A 11 -1.44 -8.12 7.38
CA ALA A 11 -2.81 -8.24 7.85
C ALA A 11 -3.55 -6.91 7.73
N GLU A 12 -4.86 -6.93 7.88
CA GLU A 12 -5.70 -5.74 7.79
C GLU A 12 -5.61 -4.87 9.04
N LEU A 13 -5.49 -3.57 8.85
CA LEU A 13 -5.59 -2.58 9.92
C LEU A 13 -7.06 -2.39 10.32
N LYS A 14 -7.32 -2.16 11.61
CA LYS A 14 -8.70 -1.94 12.11
C LYS A 14 -9.36 -0.75 11.39
N PRO A 15 -10.70 -0.81 11.07
CA PRO A 15 -11.39 0.24 10.28
C PRO A 15 -11.19 1.57 10.97
N GLY A 16 -11.23 2.13 11.87
CA GLY A 16 -11.06 3.51 12.42
C GLY A 16 -9.66 4.11 12.27
N GLU A 17 -8.69 3.36 11.78
CA GLU A 17 -7.30 3.78 11.61
C GLU A 17 -6.86 3.93 10.16
N ALA A 18 -7.71 3.52 9.22
CA ALA A 18 -7.43 3.62 7.79
C ALA A 18 -7.25 5.07 7.33
N GLY A 19 -6.38 5.28 6.35
CA GLY A 19 -6.10 6.59 5.76
C GLY A 19 -5.17 7.49 6.57
N LYS A 20 -4.68 7.05 7.74
CA LYS A 20 -3.80 7.86 8.61
C LYS A 20 -2.30 7.71 8.28
N GLY A 21 -1.92 6.84 7.34
CA GLY A 21 -0.50 6.58 7.00
C GLY A 21 0.24 5.87 8.13
N ILE A 22 -0.44 5.03 8.90
CA ILE A 22 0.12 4.27 10.01
C ILE A 22 0.13 2.77 9.69
N ALA A 23 1.03 2.06 10.33
CA ALA A 23 1.04 0.61 10.40
C ALA A 23 1.18 0.14 11.84
N ARG A 24 0.56 -1.00 12.16
CA ARG A 24 0.78 -1.65 13.46
C ARG A 24 1.67 -2.86 13.28
N LEU A 25 2.76 -2.88 14.00
CA LEU A 25 3.78 -3.93 13.90
C LEU A 25 3.79 -4.75 15.19
N ASP A 26 3.99 -6.05 15.04
CA ASP A 26 4.26 -6.97 16.13
C ASP A 26 5.34 -6.39 17.06
N PRO A 27 5.10 -6.30 18.38
CA PRO A 27 6.06 -5.71 19.32
C PRO A 27 7.44 -6.34 19.30
N GLU A 28 7.52 -7.67 19.13
CA GLU A 28 8.79 -8.38 19.06
C GLU A 28 9.57 -8.01 17.78
N LEU A 29 8.87 -7.90 16.65
CA LEU A 29 9.48 -7.43 15.41
C LEU A 29 9.98 -6.00 15.51
N MET A 30 9.28 -5.12 16.24
CA MET A 30 9.76 -3.76 16.47
C MET A 30 11.13 -3.77 17.14
N ASN A 31 11.32 -4.61 18.17
CA ASN A 31 12.60 -4.76 18.87
C ASN A 31 13.70 -5.31 17.94
N ILE A 32 13.38 -6.37 17.17
CA ILE A 32 14.32 -7.00 16.23
C ILE A 32 14.76 -6.03 15.13
N LEU A 33 13.85 -5.20 14.64
CA LEU A 33 14.11 -4.23 13.57
C LEU A 33 14.66 -2.89 14.10
N GLY A 34 14.77 -2.72 15.43
CA GLY A 34 15.21 -1.48 16.05
C GLY A 34 14.24 -0.30 15.82
N LEU A 35 12.95 -0.60 15.66
CA LEU A 35 11.89 0.39 15.45
C LEU A 35 11.23 0.76 16.77
N LYS A 36 10.95 2.05 16.94
CA LYS A 36 10.19 2.60 18.08
C LYS A 36 8.83 3.10 17.61
N VAL A 37 7.89 3.21 18.54
CA VAL A 37 6.59 3.86 18.28
C VAL A 37 6.82 5.27 17.78
N GLY A 38 6.22 5.60 16.64
CA GLY A 38 6.37 6.89 16.00
C GLY A 38 7.47 6.95 14.92
N ASP A 39 8.38 5.98 14.86
CA ASP A 39 9.34 5.89 13.77
C ASP A 39 8.63 5.69 12.42
N VAL A 40 9.27 6.17 11.37
CA VAL A 40 8.83 5.91 10.00
C VAL A 40 9.58 4.69 9.48
N ALA A 41 8.85 3.75 8.90
CA ALA A 41 9.42 2.59 8.24
C ALA A 41 9.03 2.54 6.76
N LEU A 42 9.90 1.98 5.93
CA LEU A 42 9.59 1.56 4.58
C LEU A 42 9.02 0.14 4.63
N VAL A 43 7.85 -0.02 4.06
CA VAL A 43 7.26 -1.31 3.73
C VAL A 43 7.58 -1.61 2.28
N ILE A 44 8.25 -2.72 2.03
CA ILE A 44 8.79 -3.12 0.75
C ILE A 44 8.11 -4.42 0.32
N GLY A 45 7.22 -4.33 -0.62
CA GLY A 45 6.59 -5.42 -1.34
C GLY A 45 7.02 -5.41 -2.80
N ASN A 46 6.07 -5.48 -3.73
CA ASN A 46 6.33 -5.25 -5.16
C ASN A 46 6.74 -3.78 -5.42
N LYS A 47 6.30 -2.88 -4.55
CA LYS A 47 6.66 -1.45 -4.49
C LYS A 47 7.06 -1.10 -3.07
N LYS A 48 7.36 0.18 -2.84
CA LYS A 48 7.70 0.67 -1.48
C LYS A 48 6.72 1.78 -1.10
N THR A 49 6.37 1.81 0.17
CA THR A 49 5.65 2.94 0.78
C THR A 49 6.19 3.24 2.17
N ALA A 50 5.97 4.45 2.65
CA ALA A 50 6.38 4.86 3.99
C ALA A 50 5.17 4.92 4.92
N VAL A 51 5.34 4.35 6.12
CA VAL A 51 4.29 4.32 7.15
C VAL A 51 4.88 4.67 8.51
N LYS A 52 4.08 5.31 9.35
CA LYS A 52 4.43 5.55 10.75
C LYS A 52 4.11 4.31 11.57
N ILE A 53 5.07 3.80 12.33
CA ILE A 53 4.94 2.56 13.11
C ILE A 53 4.27 2.83 14.44
N LEU A 54 3.27 2.04 14.75
CA LEU A 54 2.65 1.91 16.05
C LEU A 54 2.71 0.44 16.52
N THR A 55 2.65 0.24 17.82
CA THR A 55 2.59 -1.12 18.39
C THR A 55 1.32 -1.83 17.95
N GLY A 56 1.46 -3.05 17.50
CA GLY A 56 0.37 -3.96 17.20
C GLY A 56 -0.40 -4.41 18.44
N PRO A 57 -1.59 -4.98 18.28
CA PRO A 57 -2.34 -5.56 19.38
C PRO A 57 -1.61 -6.77 19.97
N ALA A 58 -1.85 -7.08 21.24
CA ALA A 58 -1.20 -8.19 21.94
C ALA A 58 -1.40 -9.55 21.25
N GLU A 59 -2.52 -9.71 20.55
CA GLU A 59 -2.83 -10.91 19.76
C GLU A 59 -1.87 -11.17 18.58
N ASP A 60 -1.15 -10.15 18.15
CA ASP A 60 -0.17 -10.24 17.05
C ASP A 60 1.26 -10.54 17.54
N ALA A 61 1.49 -10.55 18.85
CA ALA A 61 2.81 -10.78 19.43
C ALA A 61 3.39 -12.13 19.00
N ASN A 62 4.63 -12.14 18.53
CA ASN A 62 5.35 -13.33 18.04
C ASN A 62 4.73 -14.00 16.79
N ARG A 63 3.83 -13.32 16.08
CA ARG A 63 3.22 -13.87 14.88
C ARG A 63 3.87 -13.38 13.57
N GLY A 64 4.80 -12.44 13.66
CA GLY A 64 5.45 -11.89 12.49
C GLY A 64 4.51 -11.10 11.59
N ILE A 65 3.62 -10.28 12.18
CA ILE A 65 2.53 -9.60 11.47
C ILE A 65 2.77 -8.08 11.44
N ILE A 66 2.47 -7.48 10.28
CA ILE A 66 2.27 -6.04 10.11
C ILE A 66 0.84 -5.78 9.61
N ARG A 67 0.12 -4.89 10.28
CA ARG A 67 -1.22 -4.47 9.86
C ARG A 67 -1.13 -3.17 9.06
N LEU A 68 -1.65 -3.23 7.84
CA LEU A 68 -1.67 -2.12 6.88
C LEU A 68 -3.10 -1.83 6.44
N ASP A 69 -3.40 -0.55 6.19
CA ASP A 69 -4.66 -0.18 5.53
C ASP A 69 -4.59 -0.45 4.01
N GLY A 70 -5.74 -0.38 3.33
CA GLY A 70 -5.82 -0.62 1.89
C GLY A 70 -4.96 0.33 1.07
N SER A 71 -4.78 1.58 1.50
CA SER A 71 -3.92 2.56 0.82
C SER A 71 -2.44 2.18 0.93
N ALA A 72 -1.98 1.81 2.11
CA ALA A 72 -0.60 1.37 2.32
C ALA A 72 -0.30 0.06 1.58
N ARG A 73 -1.25 -0.91 1.60
CA ARG A 73 -1.10 -2.16 0.83
C ARG A 73 -1.00 -1.88 -0.68
N ARG A 74 -1.87 -1.03 -1.21
CA ARG A 74 -1.85 -0.63 -2.63
C ARG A 74 -0.53 0.05 -3.00
N ASN A 75 -0.04 0.96 -2.17
CA ASN A 75 1.22 1.65 -2.39
C ASN A 75 2.43 0.71 -2.30
N ALA A 76 2.41 -0.28 -1.39
CA ALA A 76 3.42 -1.32 -1.30
C ALA A 76 3.28 -2.40 -2.40
N GLY A 77 2.17 -2.42 -3.14
CA GLY A 77 1.86 -3.43 -4.15
C GLY A 77 1.69 -4.82 -3.55
N VAL A 78 0.98 -4.92 -2.41
CA VAL A 78 0.75 -6.16 -1.68
C VAL A 78 -0.69 -6.29 -1.21
N SER A 79 -1.12 -7.52 -1.03
CA SER A 79 -2.43 -7.86 -0.49
C SER A 79 -2.33 -8.47 0.91
N ILE A 80 -3.48 -8.68 1.55
CA ILE A 80 -3.56 -9.42 2.83
C ILE A 80 -2.95 -10.80 2.65
N ASP A 81 -2.31 -11.31 3.69
CA ASP A 81 -1.58 -12.59 3.76
C ASP A 81 -0.29 -12.67 2.93
N GLU A 82 0.01 -11.68 2.09
CA GLU A 82 1.31 -11.59 1.44
C GLU A 82 2.41 -11.17 2.43
N ARG A 83 3.65 -11.28 2.00
CA ARG A 83 4.83 -10.99 2.81
C ARG A 83 5.55 -9.76 2.31
N VAL A 84 6.06 -8.97 3.26
CA VAL A 84 6.80 -7.74 3.01
C VAL A 84 8.08 -7.69 3.83
N ASP A 85 9.05 -6.93 3.33
CA ASP A 85 10.17 -6.51 4.15
C ASP A 85 9.87 -5.16 4.78
N VAL A 86 10.34 -4.96 6.02
CA VAL A 86 10.17 -3.70 6.75
C VAL A 86 11.53 -3.24 7.25
N LYS A 87 11.88 -2.00 6.97
CA LYS A 87 13.10 -1.37 7.49
C LYS A 87 12.84 0.05 7.97
N LYS A 88 13.63 0.51 8.93
CA LYS A 88 13.58 1.92 9.34
C LYS A 88 13.91 2.82 8.14
N ALA A 89 13.10 3.85 7.93
CA ALA A 89 13.32 4.83 6.86
C ALA A 89 14.23 5.96 7.32
N GLU A 90 15.13 6.39 6.46
CA GLU A 90 15.79 7.69 6.60
C GLU A 90 14.83 8.78 6.13
N THR A 91 14.24 9.48 7.11
CA THR A 91 13.31 10.58 6.84
C THR A 91 13.98 11.93 6.98
N LYS A 92 13.54 12.89 6.16
CA LYS A 92 13.84 14.31 6.34
C LYS A 92 12.53 15.09 6.37
N GLU A 93 12.50 16.12 7.19
CA GLU A 93 11.42 17.10 7.18
C GLU A 93 11.32 17.73 5.81
N THR A 94 10.14 17.68 5.23
CA THR A 94 9.92 18.07 3.84
C THR A 94 9.54 19.53 3.80
N THR A 95 10.31 20.33 3.07
CA THR A 95 10.01 21.75 2.84
C THR A 95 8.96 21.95 1.75
N LYS A 96 8.95 21.05 0.74
CA LYS A 96 8.01 21.10 -0.37
C LYS A 96 7.68 19.70 -0.86
N ILE A 97 6.39 19.43 -1.07
CA ILE A 97 5.91 18.20 -1.71
C ILE A 97 4.99 18.55 -2.87
N THR A 98 5.09 17.80 -3.97
CA THR A 98 4.28 18.01 -5.17
C THR A 98 3.45 16.77 -5.44
N PHE A 99 2.16 16.98 -5.57
CA PHE A 99 1.19 15.97 -5.98
C PHE A 99 0.73 16.24 -7.41
N SER A 100 0.39 15.18 -8.13
CA SER A 100 -0.29 15.27 -9.41
C SER A 100 -1.52 14.37 -9.39
N PRO A 101 -2.66 14.82 -9.93
CA PRO A 101 -3.85 14.00 -10.00
C PRO A 101 -3.68 12.83 -10.98
N THR A 102 -4.49 11.79 -10.80
CA THR A 102 -4.52 10.65 -11.72
C THR A 102 -5.42 10.88 -12.91
N GLU A 103 -6.34 11.85 -12.81
CA GLU A 103 -7.28 12.25 -13.85
C GLU A 103 -7.28 13.77 -13.98
N GLU A 104 -7.78 14.30 -15.11
CA GLU A 104 -7.89 15.74 -15.29
C GLU A 104 -8.83 16.34 -14.23
N LEU A 105 -8.29 17.23 -13.43
CA LEU A 105 -8.99 17.91 -12.36
C LEU A 105 -8.95 19.43 -12.59
N ARG A 106 -10.11 20.04 -12.46
CA ARG A 106 -10.23 21.51 -12.34
C ARG A 106 -10.37 21.87 -10.85
N LEU A 107 -9.33 21.59 -10.07
CA LEU A 107 -9.27 22.06 -8.68
C LEU A 107 -8.55 23.40 -8.65
N GLN A 108 -9.23 24.42 -8.17
CA GLN A 108 -8.60 25.68 -7.76
C GLN A 108 -8.58 25.71 -6.23
N GLY A 109 -7.38 25.72 -5.66
CA GLY A 109 -7.17 25.71 -4.21
C GLY A 109 -7.15 24.30 -3.57
N GLY A 110 -7.11 24.26 -2.24
CA GLY A 110 -7.07 23.02 -1.46
C GLY A 110 -5.67 22.62 -1.00
N GLU A 111 -4.62 23.31 -1.45
CA GLU A 111 -3.23 23.03 -1.08
C GLU A 111 -2.99 23.25 0.41
N GLU A 112 -3.55 24.32 0.99
CA GLU A 112 -3.46 24.60 2.43
C GLU A 112 -4.20 23.55 3.27
N TYR A 113 -5.39 23.15 2.82
CA TYR A 113 -6.15 22.08 3.46
C TYR A 113 -5.36 20.76 3.46
N LEU A 114 -4.76 20.39 2.32
CA LEU A 114 -3.92 19.21 2.23
C LEU A 114 -2.68 19.31 3.11
N ALA A 115 -2.04 20.48 3.14
CA ALA A 115 -0.88 20.70 3.99
C ALA A 115 -1.22 20.42 5.46
N GLN A 116 -2.36 20.93 5.95
CA GLN A 116 -2.81 20.70 7.33
C GLN A 116 -3.24 19.25 7.59
N ALA A 117 -4.01 18.67 6.67
CA ALA A 117 -4.55 17.31 6.81
C ALA A 117 -3.47 16.21 6.77
N LEU A 118 -2.32 16.50 6.16
CA LEU A 118 -1.25 15.54 5.96
C LEU A 118 -0.07 15.73 6.94
N VAL A 119 -0.14 16.64 7.89
CA VAL A 119 0.90 16.84 8.92
C VAL A 119 1.18 15.53 9.64
N GLY A 120 2.46 15.18 9.78
CA GLY A 120 2.92 13.96 10.44
C GLY A 120 2.81 12.69 9.60
N ARG A 121 2.32 12.77 8.34
CA ARG A 121 2.33 11.66 7.39
C ARG A 121 3.66 11.59 6.65
N SER A 122 3.99 10.37 6.25
CA SER A 122 5.20 10.10 5.47
C SER A 122 4.82 9.54 4.11
N PHE A 123 5.63 9.86 3.11
CA PHE A 123 5.40 9.46 1.72
C PHE A 123 6.71 9.09 1.04
N VAL A 124 6.64 8.18 0.09
CA VAL A 124 7.68 7.99 -0.92
C VAL A 124 7.20 8.50 -2.28
N LYS A 125 8.13 8.74 -3.19
CA LYS A 125 7.78 9.10 -4.56
C LYS A 125 7.01 7.95 -5.21
N GLY A 126 5.88 8.26 -5.81
CA GLY A 126 4.97 7.28 -6.42
C GLY A 126 3.83 6.83 -5.53
N ASP A 127 3.83 7.18 -4.23
CA ASP A 127 2.69 6.89 -3.35
C ASP A 127 1.42 7.58 -3.88
N VAL A 128 0.30 6.87 -3.79
CA VAL A 128 -1.02 7.37 -4.13
C VAL A 128 -1.77 7.71 -2.85
N LEU A 129 -2.21 8.94 -2.75
CA LEU A 129 -3.08 9.44 -1.69
C LEU A 129 -4.51 9.50 -2.23
N SER A 130 -5.39 8.65 -1.69
CA SER A 130 -6.82 8.69 -2.01
C SER A 130 -7.56 9.55 -0.99
N LEU A 131 -8.28 10.53 -1.48
CA LEU A 131 -9.10 11.46 -0.69
C LEU A 131 -10.55 11.34 -1.13
N ASN A 132 -11.47 11.52 -0.19
CA ASN A 132 -12.88 11.66 -0.51
C ASN A 132 -13.29 13.11 -0.22
N ILE A 133 -13.53 13.88 -1.29
CA ILE A 133 -13.91 15.29 -1.20
C ILE A 133 -15.33 15.42 -1.73
N MET A 134 -16.28 15.76 -0.86
CA MET A 134 -17.70 15.94 -1.21
C MET A 134 -18.30 14.75 -1.98
N GLY A 135 -17.93 13.51 -1.60
CA GLY A 135 -18.42 12.28 -2.25
C GLY A 135 -17.66 11.87 -3.51
N ASN A 136 -16.74 12.69 -4.00
CA ASN A 136 -15.87 12.35 -5.12
C ASN A 136 -14.52 11.82 -4.65
N LYS A 137 -14.11 10.69 -5.19
CA LYS A 137 -12.79 10.11 -4.92
C LYS A 137 -11.74 10.85 -5.75
N LEU A 138 -10.75 11.41 -5.08
CA LEU A 138 -9.60 12.06 -5.67
C LEU A 138 -8.34 11.29 -5.34
N ASP A 139 -7.66 10.79 -6.36
CA ASP A 139 -6.38 10.10 -6.22
C ASP A 139 -5.25 11.03 -6.68
N LEU A 140 -4.33 11.33 -5.76
CA LEU A 140 -3.15 12.18 -5.96
C LEU A 140 -1.88 11.36 -5.83
N VAL A 141 -0.96 11.46 -6.78
CA VAL A 141 0.34 10.77 -6.79
C VAL A 141 1.42 11.72 -6.31
N VAL A 142 2.27 11.28 -5.40
CA VAL A 142 3.48 12.00 -5.00
C VAL A 142 4.50 11.95 -6.13
N THR A 143 4.74 13.08 -6.79
CA THR A 143 5.67 13.15 -7.93
C THR A 143 7.07 13.58 -7.51
N SER A 144 7.18 14.46 -6.53
CA SER A 144 8.45 14.93 -5.99
C SER A 144 8.33 15.53 -4.60
N PHE A 145 9.42 15.55 -3.88
CA PHE A 145 9.56 16.27 -2.60
C PHE A 145 11.00 16.75 -2.39
N SER A 146 11.16 17.75 -1.54
CA SER A 146 12.45 18.35 -1.19
C SER A 146 12.54 18.56 0.33
N PRO A 147 13.70 18.26 0.95
CA PRO A 147 14.93 17.71 0.39
C PRO A 147 14.77 16.23 -0.01
N THR A 148 15.67 15.73 -0.85
CA THR A 148 15.68 14.31 -1.25
C THR A 148 16.04 13.43 -0.06
N ALA A 149 15.22 12.40 0.17
CA ALA A 149 15.35 11.40 1.23
C ALA A 149 14.74 10.07 0.78
N GLU A 150 14.85 9.01 1.59
CA GLU A 150 14.11 7.75 1.32
C GLU A 150 12.61 7.97 1.47
N ALA A 151 12.20 8.75 2.46
CA ALA A 151 10.80 9.15 2.66
C ALA A 151 10.70 10.62 3.08
N ALA A 152 9.68 11.29 2.57
CA ALA A 152 9.27 12.62 2.98
C ALA A 152 8.50 12.54 4.30
N LEU A 153 8.80 13.39 5.28
CA LEU A 153 7.98 13.60 6.48
C LEU A 153 7.32 14.97 6.39
N MET A 154 6.00 14.99 6.36
CA MET A 154 5.24 16.24 6.32
C MET A 154 5.16 16.90 7.68
N THR A 155 5.52 18.19 7.71
CA THR A 155 5.42 19.06 8.87
C THR A 155 4.42 20.19 8.61
N ALA A 156 4.12 21.00 9.62
CA ALA A 156 3.25 22.16 9.45
C ALA A 156 3.85 23.23 8.50
N GLU A 157 5.17 23.20 8.29
CA GLU A 157 5.87 24.13 7.39
C GLU A 157 5.98 23.62 5.95
N THR A 158 5.58 22.37 5.69
CA THR A 158 5.66 21.76 4.37
C THR A 158 4.73 22.47 3.39
N LYS A 159 5.27 23.03 2.32
CA LYS A 159 4.49 23.62 1.23
C LYS A 159 4.01 22.51 0.29
N VAL A 160 2.71 22.40 0.15
CA VAL A 160 2.06 21.49 -0.80
C VAL A 160 1.86 22.20 -2.13
N LYS A 161 2.17 21.51 -3.23
CA LYS A 161 1.84 21.93 -4.58
C LYS A 161 1.04 20.83 -5.27
N ILE A 162 -0.03 21.20 -5.94
CA ILE A 162 -0.79 20.31 -6.81
C ILE A 162 -0.53 20.73 -8.25
N ASN A 163 -0.14 19.80 -9.10
CA ASN A 163 0.00 20.04 -10.53
C ASN A 163 -1.37 19.96 -11.21
N ASP A 164 -1.61 20.83 -12.19
CA ASP A 164 -2.85 20.82 -12.96
C ASP A 164 -2.94 19.64 -13.94
N LYS A 165 -1.78 19.14 -14.39
CA LYS A 165 -1.72 18.05 -15.35
C LYS A 165 -1.69 16.69 -14.63
N PRO A 166 -2.51 15.74 -15.10
CA PRO A 166 -2.48 14.39 -14.56
C PRO A 166 -1.14 13.71 -14.85
N VAL A 167 -0.77 12.77 -14.00
CA VAL A 167 0.39 11.90 -14.27
C VAL A 167 0.06 11.07 -15.51
N SER A 168 0.96 11.03 -16.51
CA SER A 168 0.76 10.21 -17.70
C SER A 168 0.62 8.74 -17.30
N LYS A 169 -0.35 8.04 -17.90
CA LYS A 169 -0.69 6.63 -17.60
C LYS A 169 0.50 5.68 -17.73
N GLU A 170 1.50 6.04 -18.49
CA GLU A 170 2.74 5.27 -18.71
C GLU A 170 3.65 5.26 -17.47
N ASN A 171 3.51 6.23 -16.56
CA ASN A 171 4.27 6.33 -15.30
C ASN A 171 3.48 5.84 -14.08
N MET A 172 2.27 5.34 -14.27
CA MET A 172 1.44 4.78 -13.22
C MET A 172 1.48 3.25 -13.28
N ASP A 173 2.41 2.68 -12.57
CA ASP A 173 2.43 1.26 -12.21
C ASP A 173 1.45 0.98 -11.04
N VAL A 174 0.31 1.63 -11.03
CA VAL A 174 -0.73 1.40 -10.02
C VAL A 174 -1.69 0.36 -10.59
N PRO A 175 -1.85 -0.80 -9.97
CA PRO A 175 -2.95 -1.69 -10.32
C PRO A 175 -4.25 -0.92 -10.18
N LYS A 176 -5.02 -0.81 -11.27
CA LYS A 176 -6.28 -0.06 -11.28
C LYS A 176 -7.33 -0.64 -10.34
N VAL A 177 -7.20 -1.92 -10.03
CA VAL A 177 -8.07 -2.68 -9.14
C VAL A 177 -7.19 -3.63 -8.33
N SER A 178 -7.44 -3.75 -7.05
CA SER A 178 -6.79 -4.72 -6.17
C SER A 178 -7.86 -5.65 -5.59
N TYR A 179 -7.45 -6.82 -5.08
CA TYR A 179 -8.36 -7.72 -4.37
C TYR A 179 -9.05 -7.06 -3.18
N ASP A 180 -8.43 -6.03 -2.59
CA ASP A 180 -9.02 -5.26 -1.49
C ASP A 180 -10.22 -4.41 -1.91
N ASP A 181 -10.33 -4.10 -3.21
CA ASP A 181 -11.46 -3.37 -3.77
C ASP A 181 -12.67 -4.31 -4.02
N VAL A 182 -12.47 -5.63 -3.89
CA VAL A 182 -13.50 -6.65 -4.11
C VAL A 182 -14.07 -7.10 -2.77
N GLY A 183 -15.14 -6.48 -2.32
CA GLY A 183 -15.81 -6.83 -1.06
C GLY A 183 -16.57 -8.17 -1.11
N GLY A 184 -16.58 -8.91 0.02
CA GLY A 184 -17.43 -10.08 0.23
C GLY A 184 -17.00 -11.39 -0.46
N LEU A 185 -15.89 -11.42 -1.18
CA LEU A 185 -15.42 -12.60 -1.93
C LEU A 185 -14.12 -13.22 -1.39
N GLY A 186 -13.82 -13.09 -0.10
CA GLY A 186 -12.55 -13.54 0.50
C GLY A 186 -12.19 -15.00 0.18
N ASN A 187 -13.14 -15.93 0.28
CA ASN A 187 -12.89 -17.34 -0.05
C ASN A 187 -12.58 -17.55 -1.54
N VAL A 188 -13.25 -16.79 -2.42
CA VAL A 188 -13.04 -16.89 -3.89
C VAL A 188 -11.68 -16.31 -4.24
N ILE A 189 -11.29 -15.20 -3.60
CA ILE A 189 -9.96 -14.58 -3.77
C ILE A 189 -8.86 -15.56 -3.37
N SER A 190 -9.01 -16.24 -2.23
CA SER A 190 -8.04 -17.28 -1.80
C SER A 190 -7.91 -18.40 -2.82
N GLN A 191 -9.02 -18.89 -3.36
CA GLN A 191 -9.01 -19.93 -4.41
C GLN A 191 -8.33 -19.45 -5.69
N ILE A 192 -8.58 -18.21 -6.13
CA ILE A 192 -7.93 -17.65 -7.32
C ILE A 192 -6.42 -17.50 -7.09
N ARG A 193 -6.00 -17.05 -5.92
CA ARG A 193 -4.58 -16.96 -5.57
C ARG A 193 -3.90 -18.33 -5.68
N GLU A 194 -4.50 -19.36 -5.10
CA GLU A 194 -3.94 -20.71 -5.14
C GLU A 194 -3.91 -21.30 -6.55
N MET A 195 -4.97 -21.11 -7.32
CA MET A 195 -5.12 -21.74 -8.64
C MET A 195 -4.46 -20.96 -9.78
N VAL A 196 -4.33 -19.65 -9.68
CA VAL A 196 -3.84 -18.77 -10.76
C VAL A 196 -2.53 -18.10 -10.40
N GLU A 197 -2.49 -17.36 -9.29
CA GLU A 197 -1.32 -16.56 -8.93
C GLU A 197 -0.12 -17.42 -8.55
N LEU A 198 -0.30 -18.44 -7.72
CA LEU A 198 0.81 -19.30 -7.27
C LEU A 198 1.50 -20.01 -8.45
N PRO A 199 0.77 -20.63 -9.41
CA PRO A 199 1.40 -21.22 -10.58
C PRO A 199 2.13 -20.23 -11.48
N LEU A 200 1.63 -19.00 -11.59
CA LEU A 200 2.26 -17.95 -12.40
C LEU A 200 3.50 -17.35 -11.72
N LYS A 201 3.45 -17.15 -10.39
CA LYS A 201 4.57 -16.59 -9.62
C LYS A 201 5.68 -17.60 -9.36
N HIS A 202 5.34 -18.89 -9.22
CA HIS A 202 6.24 -19.97 -8.84
C HIS A 202 6.11 -21.21 -9.71
N PRO A 203 6.28 -21.11 -11.03
CA PRO A 203 6.12 -22.24 -11.95
C PRO A 203 7.07 -23.40 -11.67
N GLU A 204 8.24 -23.10 -11.07
CA GLU A 204 9.22 -24.10 -10.67
C GLU A 204 8.72 -25.04 -9.57
N LEU A 205 7.88 -24.58 -8.65
CA LEU A 205 7.30 -25.40 -7.58
C LEU A 205 6.33 -26.42 -8.18
N PHE A 206 5.47 -26.00 -9.11
CA PHE A 206 4.50 -26.86 -9.75
C PHE A 206 5.17 -27.93 -10.61
N LYS A 207 6.23 -27.57 -11.34
CA LYS A 207 7.05 -28.53 -12.09
C LYS A 207 7.70 -29.57 -11.19
N ARG A 208 8.24 -29.17 -10.03
CA ARG A 208 8.84 -30.09 -9.05
C ARG A 208 7.83 -31.05 -8.44
N LEU A 209 6.60 -30.59 -8.23
CA LEU A 209 5.51 -31.40 -7.68
C LEU A 209 4.82 -32.27 -8.74
N GLY A 210 5.18 -32.12 -10.01
CA GLY A 210 4.54 -32.83 -11.12
C GLY A 210 3.06 -32.44 -11.35
N ILE A 211 2.68 -31.22 -10.87
CA ILE A 211 1.32 -30.69 -11.00
C ILE A 211 1.28 -29.73 -12.17
N GLU A 212 0.38 -29.97 -13.12
CA GLU A 212 0.13 -29.02 -14.21
C GLU A 212 -0.70 -27.84 -13.70
N ALA A 213 -0.24 -26.63 -13.99
CA ALA A 213 -1.01 -25.42 -13.71
C ALA A 213 -2.28 -25.39 -14.55
N PRO A 214 -3.42 -24.99 -14.01
CA PRO A 214 -4.66 -24.86 -14.79
C PRO A 214 -4.48 -23.88 -15.94
N LYS A 215 -4.95 -24.22 -17.12
CA LYS A 215 -4.82 -23.39 -18.34
C LYS A 215 -5.85 -22.28 -18.43
N GLY A 216 -6.84 -22.26 -17.54
CA GLY A 216 -7.88 -21.24 -17.50
C GLY A 216 -8.81 -21.43 -16.31
N VAL A 217 -9.46 -20.33 -15.92
CA VAL A 217 -10.46 -20.30 -14.84
C VAL A 217 -11.73 -19.66 -15.35
N LEU A 218 -12.87 -20.29 -15.06
CA LEU A 218 -14.20 -19.78 -15.40
C LEU A 218 -14.82 -19.13 -14.16
N LEU A 219 -15.09 -17.82 -14.22
CA LEU A 219 -15.83 -17.09 -13.21
C LEU A 219 -17.32 -17.12 -13.51
N HIS A 220 -18.11 -17.86 -12.71
CA HIS A 220 -19.55 -17.99 -12.86
C HIS A 220 -20.29 -17.29 -11.70
N GLY A 221 -21.47 -16.73 -11.97
CA GLY A 221 -22.33 -16.12 -10.96
C GLY A 221 -23.28 -15.06 -11.55
N PRO A 222 -24.24 -14.53 -10.77
CA PRO A 222 -25.19 -13.51 -11.22
C PRO A 222 -24.51 -12.22 -11.71
N PRO A 223 -25.17 -11.40 -12.54
CA PRO A 223 -24.64 -10.07 -12.90
C PRO A 223 -24.44 -9.20 -11.66
N GLY A 224 -23.45 -8.32 -11.67
CA GLY A 224 -23.16 -7.42 -10.55
C GLY A 224 -22.35 -8.00 -9.39
N THR A 225 -21.97 -9.29 -9.41
CA THR A 225 -21.21 -9.94 -8.32
C THR A 225 -19.69 -9.69 -8.34
N GLY A 226 -19.20 -8.74 -9.08
CA GLY A 226 -17.78 -8.34 -9.07
C GLY A 226 -16.83 -9.21 -9.90
N LYS A 227 -17.33 -10.15 -10.76
CA LYS A 227 -16.47 -11.04 -11.58
C LYS A 227 -15.44 -10.29 -12.44
N THR A 228 -15.88 -9.25 -13.13
CA THR A 228 -14.98 -8.44 -13.97
C THR A 228 -13.97 -7.66 -13.15
N MET A 229 -14.36 -7.22 -11.95
CA MET A 229 -13.50 -6.53 -11.02
C MET A 229 -12.42 -7.48 -10.46
N LEU A 230 -12.84 -8.70 -10.10
CA LEU A 230 -11.95 -9.77 -9.63
C LEU A 230 -10.94 -10.21 -10.71
N ALA A 231 -11.36 -10.24 -11.99
CA ALA A 231 -10.46 -10.58 -13.09
C ALA A 231 -9.45 -9.46 -13.43
N LYS A 232 -9.67 -8.24 -12.95
CA LYS A 232 -8.77 -7.09 -13.14
C LYS A 232 -7.86 -6.84 -11.93
N ALA A 233 -8.19 -7.43 -10.78
CA ALA A 233 -7.43 -7.36 -9.53
C ALA A 233 -6.29 -8.37 -9.50
#